data_fdbb4d6ac7f3cfb412e514ef5cfeeeee
#
_entry.id   fdbb4d6ac7f3cfb412e514ef5cfeeeee
#
_cell.length_a   1.000
_cell.length_b   1.000
_cell.length_c   1.000
_cell.angle_alpha   90.00
_cell.angle_beta   90.00
_cell.angle_gamma   90.00
#
_symmetry.space_group_name_H-M   'P 1'
#
loop_
_entity.id
_entity.type
_entity.pdbx_description
1 polymer ?
#
loop_
_entity_poly.entity_id
_entity_poly.type
_entity_poly.pdbx_seq_one_letter_code
_entity_poly.pdbx_strand_id
1 'polypeptide(L)' 'MGNPSQWVLVKRFAEITGYSENAVRHKVKNGTWIQGRLWRKAPDGRIFLNLSEFERWVESNTRTATF' A
#
# COMPACT_ATOMS: atom_id res chain seq x y z
N MET A 1 -17.48 -14.37 0.79
CA MET A 1 -17.03 -14.61 0.69
C MET A 1 -15.93 -14.48 0.69
N GLY A 2 -15.51 -14.77 0.81
CA GLY A 2 -14.32 -14.74 0.98
C GLY A 2 -13.59 -13.97 0.12
N ASN A 3 -13.34 -12.88 0.40
CA ASN A 3 -12.49 -12.11 -0.37
C ASN A 3 -11.11 -12.61 -0.31
N PRO A 4 -10.41 -12.65 -1.40
CA PRO A 4 -9.00 -12.94 -1.37
C PRO A 4 -8.31 -11.90 -0.54
N SER A 5 -7.26 -12.30 0.07
CA SER A 5 -6.48 -11.38 0.86
C SER A 5 -5.99 -10.24 0.01
N GLN A 6 -6.12 -9.04 0.54
CA GLN A 6 -5.60 -7.87 -0.12
C GLN A 6 -4.21 -7.51 0.34
N TRP A 7 -3.65 -8.30 1.22
CA TRP A 7 -2.31 -8.04 1.75
C TRP A 7 -1.27 -8.70 0.88
N VAL A 8 -0.33 -7.91 0.36
CA VAL A 8 0.73 -8.42 -0.50
C VAL A 8 2.07 -7.89 -0.03
N LEU A 9 3.12 -8.61 -0.33
CA LEU A 9 4.47 -8.19 0.02
C LEU A 9 4.92 -7.04 -0.87
N VAL A 10 5.96 -6.38 -0.43
CA VAL A 10 6.48 -5.20 -1.14
C VAL A 10 6.76 -5.48 -2.60
N LYS A 11 7.41 -6.60 -2.88
CA LYS A 11 7.76 -6.91 -4.26
C LYS A 11 6.52 -7.02 -5.14
N ARG A 12 5.52 -7.74 -4.64
CA ARG A 12 4.30 -7.92 -5.41
C ARG A 12 3.54 -6.61 -5.53
N PHE A 13 3.50 -5.85 -4.46
CA PHE A 13 2.84 -4.56 -4.48
C PHE A 13 3.47 -3.66 -5.53
N ALA A 14 4.79 -3.66 -5.60
CA ALA A 14 5.50 -2.85 -6.59
C ALA A 14 5.14 -3.29 -8.00
N GLU A 15 5.06 -4.60 -8.22
CA GLU A 15 4.69 -5.12 -9.53
C GLU A 15 3.29 -4.68 -9.95
N ILE A 16 2.37 -4.75 -9.02
CA ILE A 16 0.98 -4.42 -9.32
C ILE A 16 0.79 -2.93 -9.55
N THR A 17 1.46 -2.11 -8.75
CA THR A 17 1.23 -0.67 -8.80
C THR A 17 2.16 0.07 -9.74
N GLY A 18 3.26 -0.55 -10.09
CA GLY A 18 4.23 0.13 -10.94
C GLY A 18 5.27 0.93 -10.20
N TYR A 19 5.16 1.04 -8.88
CA TYR A 19 6.21 1.68 -8.11
C TYR A 19 7.43 0.78 -8.05
N SER A 20 8.59 1.37 -7.80
CA SER A 20 9.75 0.56 -7.47
C SER A 20 9.63 0.13 -6.02
N GLU A 21 10.35 -0.92 -5.66
CA GLU A 21 10.34 -1.37 -4.28
C GLU A 21 10.90 -0.29 -3.35
N ASN A 22 11.91 0.44 -3.81
CA ASN A 22 12.47 1.51 -3.01
C ASN A 22 11.45 2.62 -2.77
N ALA A 23 10.66 2.94 -3.77
CA ALA A 23 9.64 3.96 -3.61
C ALA A 23 8.60 3.53 -2.59
N VAL A 24 8.20 2.26 -2.64
CA VAL A 24 7.25 1.72 -1.68
C VAL A 24 7.81 1.81 -0.26
N ARG A 25 9.04 1.36 -0.08
CA ARG A 25 9.65 1.39 1.24
C ARG A 25 9.81 2.80 1.76
N HIS A 26 10.09 3.73 0.86
CA HIS A 26 10.24 5.12 1.25
C HIS A 26 8.92 5.69 1.77
N LYS A 27 7.82 5.39 1.10
CA LYS A 27 6.52 5.87 1.54
C LYS A 27 6.10 5.27 2.87
N VAL A 28 6.48 4.04 3.11
CA VAL A 28 6.24 3.39 4.39
C VAL A 28 7.04 4.09 5.47
N LYS A 29 8.30 4.35 5.20
CA LYS A 29 9.19 4.93 6.19
C LYS A 29 8.85 6.36 6.54
N ASN A 30 8.51 7.17 5.55
CA ASN A 30 8.31 8.59 5.83
C ASN A 30 6.88 8.90 6.27
N GLY A 31 6.05 7.88 6.47
CA GLY A 31 4.72 8.10 7.01
C GLY A 31 3.67 8.50 6.00
N THR A 32 4.01 8.50 4.73
CA THR A 32 3.02 8.79 3.71
C THR A 32 1.87 7.80 3.81
N TRP A 33 2.19 6.54 4.03
CA TRP A 33 1.18 5.49 4.20
C TRP A 33 1.15 5.10 5.66
N ILE A 34 -0.06 5.08 6.23
CA ILE A 34 -0.24 4.89 7.66
C ILE A 34 -0.18 3.43 8.05
N GLN A 35 0.65 3.15 9.04
CA GLN A 35 0.78 1.79 9.54
C GLN A 35 -0.53 1.31 10.13
N GLY A 36 -0.82 0.05 9.91
CA GLY A 36 -2.05 -0.54 10.42
C GLY A 36 -3.17 -0.43 9.43
N ARG A 37 -3.10 0.53 8.55
CA ARG A 37 -4.13 0.75 7.58
C ARG A 37 -3.68 0.32 6.21
N LEU A 38 -2.66 0.96 5.68
CA LEU A 38 -2.17 0.64 4.34
C LEU A 38 -1.07 -0.38 4.37
N TRP A 39 -0.34 -0.47 5.46
CA TRP A 39 0.70 -1.47 5.58
C TRP A 39 0.79 -1.98 7.01
N ARG A 40 1.30 -3.19 7.15
CA ARG A 40 1.52 -3.80 8.44
C ARG A 40 2.77 -4.65 8.37
N LYS A 41 3.40 -4.83 9.52
CA LYS A 41 4.54 -5.69 9.61
C LYS A 41 4.11 -7.01 10.20
N ALA A 42 4.38 -8.08 9.48
CA ALA A 42 4.03 -9.40 9.95
C ALA A 42 4.98 -9.85 11.05
N PRO A 43 4.59 -10.90 11.80
CA PRO A 43 5.47 -11.40 12.86
C PRO A 43 6.86 -11.79 12.40
N ASP A 44 7.01 -12.16 11.13
CA ASP A 44 8.32 -12.52 10.62
C ASP A 44 9.14 -11.32 10.16
N GLY A 45 8.62 -10.12 10.38
CA GLY A 45 9.33 -8.90 10.03
C GLY A 45 9.08 -8.38 8.64
N ARG A 46 8.31 -9.10 7.85
CA ARG A 46 8.04 -8.66 6.49
C ARG A 46 6.91 -7.65 6.46
N ILE A 47 7.00 -6.73 5.52
CA ILE A 47 6.00 -5.69 5.37
C ILE A 47 4.99 -6.10 4.32
N PHE A 48 3.72 -6.06 4.71
CA PHE A 48 2.62 -6.33 3.80
C PHE A 48 1.85 -5.04 3.56
N LEU A 49 1.35 -4.88 2.35
CA LEU A 49 0.59 -3.70 1.99
C LEU A 49 -0.80 -4.11 1.55
N ASN A 50 -1.76 -3.25 1.84
CA ASN A 50 -3.16 -3.51 1.56
C ASN A 50 -3.57 -2.83 0.27
N LEU A 51 -3.93 -3.63 -0.72
CA LEU A 51 -4.28 -3.07 -2.03
C LEU A 51 -5.57 -2.25 -2.00
N SER A 52 -6.54 -2.68 -1.20
CA SER A 52 -7.79 -1.93 -1.10
C SER A 52 -7.55 -0.54 -0.51
N GLU A 53 -6.73 -0.46 0.53
CA GLU A 53 -6.43 0.81 1.13
C GLU A 53 -5.58 1.68 0.21
N PHE A 54 -4.73 1.04 -0.58
CA PHE A 54 -3.95 1.77 -1.56
C PHE A 54 -4.88 2.43 -2.57
N GLU A 55 -5.88 1.70 -3.03
CA GLU A 55 -6.82 2.24 -3.99
C GLU A 55 -7.58 3.41 -3.41
N ARG A 56 -7.98 3.32 -2.15
CA ARG A 56 -8.64 4.43 -1.48
C ARG A 56 -7.73 5.63 -1.39
N TRP A 57 -6.48 5.38 -1.08
CA TRP A 57 -5.51 6.46 -0.97
C TRP A 57 -5.34 7.17 -2.31
N VAL A 58 -5.25 6.41 -3.38
CA VAL A 58 -5.14 6.99 -4.71
C VAL A 58 -6.38 7.81 -5.03
N GLU A 59 -7.55 7.26 -4.76
CA GLU A 59 -8.79 7.92 -5.10
C GLU A 59 -9.06 9.12 -4.23
N SER A 60 -8.51 9.13 -3.04
CA SER A 60 -8.78 10.25 -2.14
C SER A 60 -8.29 11.56 -2.72
N ASN A 61 -7.31 11.50 -3.60
CA ASN A 61 -6.77 12.71 -4.20
C ASN A 61 -7.62 13.20 -5.35
N THR A 62 -8.43 12.35 -5.93
CA THR A 62 -9.21 12.74 -7.08
C THR A 62 -10.33 13.67 -6.69
N ARG A 63 -10.75 13.66 -5.43
CA ARG A 63 -11.82 14.52 -5.00
C ARG A 63 -11.43 15.96 -4.97
N THR A 64 -10.17 16.21 -4.65
CA THR A 64 -9.71 17.57 -4.59
C THR A 64 -9.09 18.00 -5.89
N ALA A 65 -8.78 17.05 -6.73
CA ALA A 65 -8.17 17.40 -8.00
C ALA A 65 -9.26 17.89 -8.90
N THR A 66 -9.14 19.09 -9.28
CA THR A 66 -10.13 19.58 -10.16
C THR A 66 -9.43 19.78 -11.44
N PHE A 67 -9.55 19.01 -12.28
CA PHE A 67 -8.96 19.24 -13.56
C PHE A 67 -9.96 19.64 -14.55
#